data_5247d5933c2af7468b744ba3def22371
#
_entry.id   5247d5933c2af7468b744ba3def22371
#
_cell.length_a   1.000
_cell.length_b   1.000
_cell.length_c   1.000
_cell.angle_alpha   90.00
_cell.angle_beta   90.00
_cell.angle_gamma   90.00
#
_symmetry.space_group_name_H-M   'P 1'
#
loop_
_entity.id
_entity.type
_entity.pdbx_description
1 polymer ?
#
loop_
_entity_poly.entity_id
_entity_poly.type
_entity_poly.pdbx_seq_one_letter_code
_entity_poly.pdbx_strand_id
1 'polypeptide(L)'
;MPITIALCDDEPESLTIIQRELYKSAEKLNIEIETYVYNNGNKIVDLICKDKEDFDILFLDIDMPDISGLEIARKLREKGSDIILIFISAHEQYVFESIEYNPFRYIRKSRIEKEILLALKAAYARVEEMKDS
;
A
#
# COMPACT_ATOMS: atom_id res chain seq x y z
N MET A 1 -7.56 5.61 17.56
CA MET A 1 -6.17 5.49 17.12
C MET A 1 -6.10 5.57 15.61
N PRO A 2 -5.19 6.35 15.02
CA PRO A 2 -5.07 6.39 13.57
C PRO A 2 -4.54 5.06 13.02
N ILE A 3 -4.95 4.74 11.80
CA ILE A 3 -4.35 3.61 11.10
C ILE A 3 -3.07 4.08 10.42
N THR A 4 -2.10 3.20 10.33
CA THR A 4 -0.79 3.53 9.77
C THR A 4 -0.67 2.98 8.36
N ILE A 5 -0.28 3.86 7.43
CA ILE A 5 -0.21 3.52 6.02
C ILE A 5 1.19 3.83 5.49
N ALA A 6 1.87 2.82 4.96
CA ALA A 6 3.13 3.03 4.28
C ALA A 6 2.87 3.20 2.79
N LEU A 7 3.58 4.15 2.18
CA LEU A 7 3.52 4.41 0.74
C LEU A 7 4.92 4.19 0.17
N CYS A 8 5.05 3.35 -0.84
CA CYS A 8 6.35 3.09 -1.45
C CYS A 8 6.28 3.27 -2.96
N ASP A 9 7.01 4.25 -3.47
CA ASP A 9 7.06 4.59 -4.90
C ASP A 9 8.32 5.40 -5.12
N ASP A 10 9.05 5.16 -6.20
CA ASP A 10 10.28 5.90 -6.49
C ASP A 10 10.02 7.26 -7.15
N GLU A 11 8.79 7.54 -7.57
CA GLU A 11 8.42 8.81 -8.19
C GLU A 11 7.83 9.78 -7.17
N PRO A 12 8.53 10.89 -6.87
CA PRO A 12 8.03 11.86 -5.86
C PRO A 12 6.65 12.43 -6.20
N GLU A 13 6.37 12.63 -7.49
CA GLU A 13 5.06 13.15 -7.91
C GLU A 13 3.94 12.16 -7.59
N SER A 14 4.17 10.88 -7.84
CA SER A 14 3.20 9.83 -7.51
C SER A 14 2.93 9.78 -6.02
N LEU A 15 3.99 9.84 -5.20
CA LEU A 15 3.84 9.86 -3.75
C LEU A 15 3.01 11.04 -3.26
N THR A 16 3.24 12.22 -3.84
CA THR A 16 2.48 13.43 -3.49
C THR A 16 1.01 13.25 -3.82
N ILE A 17 0.69 12.72 -4.99
CA ILE A 17 -0.69 12.51 -5.42
C ILE A 17 -1.39 11.48 -4.54
N ILE A 18 -0.73 10.36 -4.29
CA ILE A 18 -1.30 9.29 -3.46
C ILE A 18 -1.59 9.82 -2.05
N GLN A 19 -0.61 10.51 -1.47
CA GLN A 19 -0.75 11.04 -0.11
C GLN A 19 -1.90 12.04 -0.02
N ARG A 20 -1.98 12.96 -0.99
CA ARG A 20 -3.05 13.94 -1.04
C ARG A 20 -4.42 13.28 -1.14
N GLU A 21 -4.56 12.30 -2.04
CA GLU A 21 -5.84 11.62 -2.23
C GLU A 21 -6.21 10.76 -1.02
N LEU A 22 -5.24 10.20 -0.33
CA LEU A 22 -5.50 9.46 0.90
C LEU A 22 -6.04 10.37 2.00
N TYR A 23 -5.44 11.55 2.19
CA TYR A 23 -5.92 12.48 3.22
C TYR A 23 -7.30 13.05 2.87
N LYS A 24 -7.56 13.33 1.60
CA LYS A 24 -8.90 13.75 1.16
C LYS A 24 -9.94 12.66 1.43
N SER A 25 -9.59 11.43 1.12
CA SER A 25 -10.48 10.29 1.35
C SER A 25 -10.73 10.05 2.82
N ALA A 26 -9.68 10.15 3.64
CA ALA A 26 -9.81 9.98 5.09
C ALA A 26 -10.75 11.03 5.69
N GLU A 27 -10.65 12.27 5.22
CA GLU A 27 -11.53 13.34 5.67
C GLU A 27 -12.99 13.04 5.32
N LYS A 28 -13.24 12.60 4.08
CA LYS A 28 -14.60 12.23 3.64
C LYS A 28 -15.17 11.06 4.42
N LEU A 29 -14.31 10.11 4.79
CA LEU A 29 -14.72 8.91 5.52
C LEU A 29 -14.73 9.13 7.04
N ASN A 30 -14.27 10.28 7.50
CA ASN A 30 -14.15 10.63 8.91
C ASN A 30 -13.29 9.63 9.69
N ILE A 31 -12.14 9.27 9.13
CA ILE A 31 -11.17 8.38 9.76
C ILE A 31 -9.82 9.08 9.89
N GLU A 32 -9.04 8.67 10.89
CA GLU A 32 -7.70 9.19 11.11
C GLU A 32 -6.67 8.26 10.49
N ILE A 33 -5.73 8.84 9.74
CA ILE A 33 -4.64 8.08 9.14
C ILE A 33 -3.31 8.77 9.42
N GLU A 34 -2.24 7.97 9.47
CA GLU A 34 -0.87 8.45 9.47
C GLU A 34 -0.17 7.81 8.28
N THR A 35 0.48 8.62 7.46
CA THR A 35 1.19 8.09 6.28
C THR A 35 2.69 8.21 6.45
N TYR A 36 3.41 7.19 6.00
CA TYR A 36 4.86 7.12 6.01
C TYR A 36 5.33 6.84 4.59
N VAL A 37 6.20 7.70 4.06
CA VAL A 37 6.55 7.72 2.64
C VAL A 37 7.97 7.19 2.44
N TYR A 38 8.11 6.26 1.51
CA TYR A 38 9.40 5.63 1.19
C TYR A 38 9.60 5.64 -0.32
N ASN A 39 10.79 6.05 -0.75
CA ASN A 39 11.14 6.08 -2.17
C ASN A 39 12.08 4.92 -2.55
N ASN A 40 12.24 3.96 -1.67
CA ASN A 40 13.18 2.85 -1.85
C ASN A 40 12.54 1.56 -1.33
N GLY A 41 12.41 0.58 -2.22
CA GLY A 41 11.75 -0.68 -1.88
C GLY A 41 12.52 -1.52 -0.88
N ASN A 42 13.85 -1.47 -0.93
CA ASN A 42 14.67 -2.23 0.02
C ASN A 42 14.48 -1.72 1.45
N LYS A 43 14.20 -0.43 1.61
CA LYS A 43 13.93 0.14 2.92
C LYS A 43 12.65 -0.43 3.52
N ILE A 44 11.61 -0.57 2.72
CA ILE A 44 10.33 -1.15 3.16
C ILE A 44 10.52 -2.61 3.56
N VAL A 45 11.24 -3.38 2.75
CA VAL A 45 11.52 -4.78 3.06
C VAL A 45 12.23 -4.87 4.42
N ASP A 46 13.22 -4.02 4.62
CA ASP A 46 14.01 -4.01 5.86
C ASP A 46 13.12 -3.71 7.08
N LEU A 47 12.28 -2.68 6.96
CA LEU A 47 11.44 -2.27 8.09
C LEU A 47 10.39 -3.31 8.45
N ILE A 48 9.74 -3.90 7.46
CA ILE A 48 8.66 -4.84 7.72
C ILE A 48 9.19 -6.25 8.01
N CYS A 49 10.13 -6.73 7.21
CA CYS A 49 10.64 -8.09 7.37
C CYS A 49 11.49 -8.29 8.61
N LYS A 50 12.07 -7.22 9.15
CA LYS A 50 12.85 -7.28 10.40
C LYS A 50 12.05 -6.82 11.61
N ASP A 51 10.73 -6.72 11.46
CA ASP A 51 9.79 -6.34 12.52
C ASP A 51 10.14 -5.00 13.20
N LYS A 52 10.71 -4.06 12.43
CA LYS A 52 11.03 -2.74 12.95
C LYS A 52 9.84 -1.79 12.91
N GLU A 53 8.91 -2.03 11.99
CA GLU A 53 7.70 -1.25 11.84
C GLU A 53 6.53 -2.17 11.54
N ASP A 54 5.37 -1.80 12.03
CA ASP A 54 4.13 -2.57 11.84
C ASP A 54 3.05 -1.67 11.26
N PHE A 55 3.00 -1.61 9.93
CA PHE A 55 2.00 -0.80 9.23
C PHE A 55 0.73 -1.61 9.03
N ASP A 56 -0.41 -0.92 9.08
CA ASP A 56 -1.70 -1.55 8.80
C ASP A 56 -1.89 -1.81 7.31
N ILE A 57 -1.48 -0.86 6.49
CA ILE A 57 -1.69 -0.92 5.03
C ILE A 57 -0.40 -0.51 4.32
N LEU A 58 -0.09 -1.17 3.22
CA LEU A 58 1.02 -0.80 2.34
C LEU A 58 0.50 -0.54 0.93
N PHE A 59 0.67 0.69 0.44
CA PHE A 59 0.47 1.04 -0.97
C PHE A 59 1.82 0.93 -1.65
N LEU A 60 1.90 0.10 -2.67
CA LEU A 60 3.17 -0.30 -3.24
C LEU A 60 3.18 -0.20 -4.75
N ASP A 61 4.09 0.63 -5.28
CA ASP A 61 4.33 0.71 -6.71
C ASP A 61 5.07 -0.55 -7.16
N ILE A 62 4.76 -1.03 -8.37
CA ILE A 62 5.40 -2.22 -8.91
C ILE A 62 6.71 -1.87 -9.61
N ASP A 63 6.70 -0.82 -10.44
CA ASP A 63 7.88 -0.45 -11.24
C ASP A 63 8.82 0.47 -10.48
N MET A 64 9.82 -0.12 -9.82
CA MET A 64 10.86 0.64 -9.14
C MET A 64 12.24 0.12 -9.56
N PRO A 65 13.26 1.00 -9.66
CA PRO A 65 14.56 0.59 -10.22
C PRO A 65 15.39 -0.31 -9.32
N ASP A 66 15.24 -0.22 -7.99
CA ASP A 66 16.04 -1.01 -7.06
C ASP A 66 15.47 -2.42 -6.86
N ILE A 67 14.17 -2.51 -6.67
CA ILE A 67 13.50 -3.80 -6.47
C ILE A 67 12.04 -3.63 -6.90
N SER A 68 11.53 -4.61 -7.65
CA SER A 68 10.13 -4.59 -8.09
C SER A 68 9.17 -4.70 -6.91
N GLY A 69 8.01 -4.03 -7.00
CA GLY A 69 6.96 -4.17 -6.00
C GLY A 69 6.48 -5.61 -5.85
N LEU A 70 6.49 -6.38 -6.95
CA LEU A 70 6.11 -7.80 -6.89
C LEU A 70 7.10 -8.60 -6.06
N GLU A 71 8.39 -8.30 -6.18
CA GLU A 71 9.43 -8.96 -5.40
C GLU A 71 9.31 -8.60 -3.92
N ILE A 72 8.99 -7.33 -3.63
CA ILE A 72 8.74 -6.90 -2.24
C ILE A 72 7.57 -7.68 -1.66
N ALA A 73 6.47 -7.78 -2.40
CA ALA A 73 5.29 -8.52 -1.97
C ALA A 73 5.62 -9.99 -1.69
N ARG A 74 6.42 -10.61 -2.57
CA ARG A 74 6.86 -11.98 -2.38
C ARG A 74 7.61 -12.13 -1.05
N LYS A 75 8.56 -11.24 -0.78
CA LYS A 75 9.35 -11.29 0.45
C LYS A 75 8.49 -11.10 1.69
N LEU A 76 7.52 -10.20 1.63
CA LEU A 76 6.60 -9.97 2.75
C LEU A 76 5.77 -11.21 3.05
N ARG A 77 5.23 -11.85 2.01
CA ARG A 77 4.40 -13.04 2.19
C ARG A 77 5.22 -14.25 2.66
N GLU A 78 6.44 -14.38 2.16
CA GLU A 78 7.35 -15.44 2.62
C GLU A 78 7.71 -15.28 4.10
N LYS A 79 7.83 -14.06 4.56
CA LYS A 79 8.07 -13.75 5.98
C LYS A 79 6.84 -14.05 6.84
N GLY A 80 5.69 -14.23 6.24
CA GLY A 80 4.44 -14.48 6.96
C GLY A 80 3.65 -13.21 7.27
N SER A 81 4.01 -12.08 6.66
CA SER A 81 3.26 -10.84 6.85
C SER A 81 1.89 -10.95 6.18
N ASP A 82 0.85 -10.58 6.90
CA ASP A 82 -0.51 -10.49 6.38
C ASP A 82 -0.96 -9.04 6.19
N ILE A 83 0.02 -8.13 6.06
CA ILE A 83 -0.25 -6.71 5.83
C ILE A 83 -1.22 -6.52 4.67
N ILE A 84 -2.13 -5.56 4.81
CA ILE A 84 -3.05 -5.23 3.73
C ILE A 84 -2.26 -4.55 2.62
N LEU A 85 -2.15 -5.23 1.50
CA LEU A 85 -1.29 -4.80 0.39
C LEU A 85 -2.15 -4.28 -0.75
N ILE A 86 -1.90 -3.04 -1.16
CA ILE A 86 -2.57 -2.43 -2.30
C ILE A 86 -1.51 -2.01 -3.30
N PHE A 87 -1.52 -2.65 -4.47
CA PHE A 87 -0.60 -2.26 -5.54
C PHE A 87 -1.12 -1.02 -6.24
N ILE A 88 -0.21 -0.14 -6.63
CA ILE A 88 -0.50 0.99 -7.51
C ILE A 88 0.48 0.91 -8.66
N SER A 89 -0.02 0.83 -9.89
CA SER A 89 0.85 0.68 -11.06
C SER A 89 0.30 1.40 -12.28
N ALA A 90 1.21 1.85 -13.13
CA ALA A 90 0.87 2.40 -14.44
C ALA A 90 0.59 1.30 -15.47
N HIS A 91 0.89 0.05 -15.14
CA HIS A 91 0.86 -1.08 -16.09
C HIS A 91 -0.09 -2.18 -15.65
N GLU A 92 -1.11 -2.46 -16.47
CA GLU A 92 -2.10 -3.50 -16.17
C GLU A 92 -1.56 -4.91 -16.35
N GLN A 93 -0.45 -5.07 -17.06
CA GLN A 93 0.13 -6.40 -17.32
C GLN A 93 0.55 -7.14 -16.03
N TYR A 94 0.72 -6.42 -14.94
CA TYR A 94 1.13 -7.04 -13.68
C TYR A 94 -0.02 -7.56 -12.84
N VAL A 95 -1.27 -7.35 -13.26
CA VAL A 95 -2.43 -7.76 -12.47
C VAL A 95 -2.41 -9.27 -12.18
N PHE A 96 -2.17 -10.08 -13.20
CA PHE A 96 -2.17 -11.54 -13.02
C PHE A 96 -1.03 -12.01 -12.12
N GLU A 97 0.17 -11.46 -12.31
CA GLU A 97 1.31 -11.82 -11.47
C GLU A 97 1.08 -11.41 -10.02
N SER A 98 0.41 -10.27 -9.80
CA SER A 98 0.18 -9.75 -8.46
C SER A 98 -0.75 -10.63 -7.63
N ILE A 99 -1.67 -11.33 -8.27
CA ILE A 99 -2.67 -12.17 -7.59
C ILE A 99 -2.00 -13.21 -6.68
N GLU A 100 -0.86 -13.72 -7.10
CA GLU A 100 -0.10 -14.72 -6.35
C GLU A 100 0.29 -14.25 -4.94
N TYR A 101 0.43 -12.94 -4.75
CA TYR A 101 0.86 -12.36 -3.48
C TYR A 101 -0.29 -11.87 -2.63
N ASN A 102 -1.51 -12.27 -3.00
CA ASN A 102 -2.72 -11.99 -2.23
C ASN A 102 -2.92 -10.49 -1.91
N PRO A 103 -2.92 -9.62 -2.94
CA PRO A 103 -3.16 -8.20 -2.71
C PRO A 103 -4.62 -7.97 -2.33
N PHE A 104 -4.85 -6.95 -1.52
CA PHE A 104 -6.20 -6.55 -1.18
C PHE A 104 -6.87 -5.83 -2.34
N ARG A 105 -6.10 -4.97 -3.04
CA ARG A 105 -6.58 -4.23 -4.21
C ARG A 105 -5.42 -3.95 -5.15
N TYR A 106 -5.76 -3.65 -6.41
CA TYR A 106 -4.81 -3.20 -7.42
C TYR A 106 -5.36 -1.92 -8.04
N ILE A 107 -4.68 -0.81 -7.86
CA ILE A 107 -5.11 0.49 -8.36
C ILE A 107 -4.22 0.92 -9.53
N ARG A 108 -4.84 1.38 -10.62
CA ARG A 108 -4.10 1.93 -11.75
C ARG A 108 -3.75 3.38 -11.46
N LYS A 109 -2.51 3.78 -11.77
CA LYS A 109 -2.07 5.16 -11.53
C LYS A 109 -2.95 6.20 -12.22
N SER A 110 -3.53 5.85 -13.37
CA SER A 110 -4.44 6.74 -14.10
C SER A 110 -5.80 6.93 -13.40
N ARG A 111 -6.10 6.15 -12.38
CA ARG A 111 -7.40 6.16 -11.72
C ARG A 111 -7.31 6.33 -10.20
N ILE A 112 -6.20 6.87 -9.72
CA ILE A 112 -6.01 7.05 -8.28
C ILE A 112 -7.14 7.85 -7.66
N GLU A 113 -7.52 8.98 -8.26
CA GLU A 113 -8.55 9.84 -7.70
C GLU A 113 -9.90 9.14 -7.54
N LYS A 114 -10.22 8.21 -8.45
CA LYS A 114 -11.51 7.50 -8.43
C LYS A 114 -11.49 6.27 -7.56
N GLU A 115 -10.34 5.58 -7.49
CA GLU A 115 -10.26 4.28 -6.86
C GLU A 115 -9.77 4.31 -5.42
N ILE A 116 -9.04 5.37 -5.03
CA ILE A 116 -8.40 5.38 -3.71
C ILE A 116 -9.40 5.48 -2.56
N LEU A 117 -10.47 6.24 -2.75
CA LEU A 117 -11.50 6.38 -1.71
C LEU A 117 -12.13 5.02 -1.37
N LEU A 118 -12.51 4.27 -2.40
CA LEU A 118 -13.13 2.95 -2.20
C LEU A 118 -12.13 1.95 -1.62
N ALA A 119 -10.88 2.03 -2.07
CA ALA A 119 -9.83 1.14 -1.55
C ALA A 119 -9.56 1.42 -0.08
N LEU A 120 -9.47 2.70 0.30
CA LEU A 120 -9.24 3.07 1.70
C LEU A 120 -10.42 2.66 2.57
N LYS A 121 -11.64 2.89 2.10
CA LYS A 121 -12.84 2.49 2.85
C LYS A 121 -12.85 1.00 3.13
N ALA A 122 -12.59 0.19 2.10
CA ALA A 122 -12.57 -1.26 2.26
C ALA A 122 -11.41 -1.73 3.14
N ALA A 123 -10.24 -1.12 2.97
CA ALA A 123 -9.06 -1.48 3.78
C ALA A 123 -9.26 -1.11 5.24
N TYR A 124 -9.86 0.05 5.51
CA TYR A 124 -10.16 0.46 6.88
C TYR A 124 -11.07 -0.57 7.56
N ALA A 125 -12.12 -1.01 6.87
CA ALA A 125 -13.02 -2.02 7.41
C ALA A 125 -12.26 -3.32 7.73
N ARG A 126 -11.34 -3.73 6.88
CA ARG A 126 -10.53 -4.92 7.11
C ARG A 126 -9.60 -4.74 8.32
N VAL A 127 -8.99 -3.56 8.48
CA VAL A 127 -8.15 -3.26 9.64
C VAL A 127 -8.97 -3.39 10.93
N GLU A 128 -10.18 -2.84 10.93
CA GLU A 128 -11.05 -2.93 12.11
C GLU A 128 -11.42 -4.37 12.43
N GLU A 129 -11.72 -5.19 11.43
CA GLU A 129 -11.99 -6.62 11.63
C GLU A 129 -10.79 -7.34 12.24
N MET A 130 -9.59 -7.05 11.76
CA MET A 130 -8.37 -7.68 12.24
C MET A 130 -8.08 -7.32 13.70
N LYS A 131 -8.41 -6.09 14.11
CA LYS A 131 -8.22 -5.64 15.49
C LYS A 131 -9.23 -6.23 16.45
N ASP A 132 -10.40 -6.60 15.96
CA ASP A 132 -11.47 -7.17 16.78
C ASP A 132 -11.37 -8.69 16.98
N SER A 133 -10.43 -9.34 16.30
CA SER A 133 -10.25 -10.80 16.39
C SER A 133 -9.24 -11.23 17.43
#